data_c21133a6ffc8506dd2e406cd9a94858e
#
_entry.id   c21133a6ffc8506dd2e406cd9a94858e
#
_cell.length_a   1.000
_cell.length_b   1.000
_cell.length_c   1.000
_cell.angle_alpha   90.00
_cell.angle_beta   90.00
_cell.angle_gamma   90.00
#
_symmetry.space_group_name_H-M   'P 1'
#
loop_
_entity.id
_entity.type
_entity.pdbx_description
1 polymer ?
#
loop_
_entity_poly.entity_id
_entity_poly.type
_entity_poly.pdbx_seq_one_letter_code
_entity_poly.pdbx_strand_id
1 'polypeptide(L)'
;MAKAFIVQERDVEAVALPAGGSFQLLEDSENTDGLFGANRLVLQAGADGTRPHHHTKSTEIFYVLDGTMEFLVDGERHAVAKGGLVVVPPGTVHAFGASADGPAEFFAVLTPGIVRFEYFRQLGRIARGEADWDSMDELHDRFDVHFDGGPDWR
;
A
#
# COMPACT_ATOMS: atom_id res chain seq x y z
N MET A 1 -25.37 -3.70 7.12
CA MET A 1 -24.58 -4.85 7.60
C MET A 1 -23.83 -5.45 6.41
N ALA A 2 -22.54 -5.60 6.53
CA ALA A 2 -21.73 -6.22 5.51
C ALA A 2 -22.18 -7.66 5.24
N LYS A 3 -22.21 -8.06 3.97
CA LYS A 3 -22.52 -9.43 3.56
C LYS A 3 -21.22 -10.18 3.33
N ALA A 4 -21.26 -11.52 3.52
CA ALA A 4 -20.13 -12.35 3.11
C ALA A 4 -19.91 -12.23 1.60
N PHE A 5 -18.66 -12.07 1.19
CA PHE A 5 -18.27 -11.99 -0.21
C PHE A 5 -17.02 -12.83 -0.47
N ILE A 6 -16.77 -13.14 -1.72
CA ILE A 6 -15.60 -13.90 -2.18
C ILE A 6 -14.99 -13.14 -3.34
N VAL A 7 -13.70 -12.89 -3.25
CA VAL A 7 -12.91 -12.25 -4.31
C VAL A 7 -11.94 -13.26 -4.87
N GLN A 8 -11.96 -13.44 -6.19
CA GLN A 8 -11.04 -14.33 -6.90
C GLN A 8 -9.95 -13.49 -7.59
N GLU A 9 -8.71 -13.95 -7.58
CA GLU A 9 -7.60 -13.23 -8.20
C GLU A 9 -7.88 -12.81 -9.66
N ARG A 10 -8.53 -13.68 -10.43
CA ARG A 10 -8.89 -13.40 -11.84
C ARG A 10 -9.86 -12.23 -12.04
N ASP A 11 -10.59 -11.86 -10.99
CA ASP A 11 -11.61 -10.81 -11.02
C ASP A 11 -11.10 -9.48 -10.42
N VAL A 12 -9.85 -9.46 -9.94
CA VAL A 12 -9.24 -8.34 -9.23
C VAL A 12 -8.64 -7.33 -10.22
N GLU A 13 -8.97 -6.05 -10.03
CA GLU A 13 -8.31 -4.96 -10.75
C GLU A 13 -6.84 -4.84 -10.32
N ALA A 14 -5.94 -4.84 -11.30
CA ALA A 14 -4.51 -4.60 -11.07
C ALA A 14 -4.12 -3.22 -11.59
N VAL A 15 -3.40 -2.47 -10.76
CA VAL A 15 -2.93 -1.11 -11.07
C VAL A 15 -1.40 -1.11 -11.09
N ALA A 16 -0.82 -0.81 -12.26
CA ALA A 16 0.63 -0.67 -12.39
C ALA A 16 1.16 0.56 -11.62
N LEU A 17 2.34 0.42 -11.02
CA LEU A 17 3.01 1.48 -10.26
C LEU A 17 4.13 2.15 -11.06
N PRO A 18 4.44 3.45 -10.80
CA PRO A 18 5.50 4.18 -11.50
C PRO A 18 6.89 3.55 -11.38
N ALA A 19 7.21 2.95 -10.25
CA ALA A 19 8.51 2.34 -9.96
C ALA A 19 8.63 0.86 -10.37
N GLY A 20 7.62 0.32 -11.04
CA GLY A 20 7.50 -1.09 -11.38
C GLY A 20 6.85 -1.91 -10.26
N GLY A 21 5.95 -2.77 -10.64
CA GLY A 21 5.09 -3.53 -9.75
C GLY A 21 3.61 -3.25 -9.97
N SER A 22 2.76 -3.77 -9.10
CA SER A 22 1.33 -3.55 -9.20
C SER A 22 0.63 -3.66 -7.86
N PHE A 23 -0.40 -2.82 -7.65
CA PHE A 23 -1.45 -3.06 -6.67
C PHE A 23 -2.54 -3.93 -7.26
N GLN A 24 -2.97 -4.91 -6.50
CA GLN A 24 -4.18 -5.69 -6.74
C GLN A 24 -5.23 -5.25 -5.72
N LEU A 25 -6.33 -4.69 -6.22
CA LEU A 25 -7.37 -4.04 -5.43
C LEU A 25 -8.39 -5.10 -5.01
N LEU A 26 -8.22 -5.70 -3.83
CA LEU A 26 -9.02 -6.83 -3.37
C LEU A 26 -10.38 -6.38 -2.83
N GLU A 27 -10.41 -5.40 -1.93
CA GLU A 27 -11.64 -4.89 -1.35
C GLU A 27 -11.48 -3.45 -0.88
N ASP A 28 -12.45 -2.60 -1.25
CA ASP A 28 -12.53 -1.24 -0.72
C ASP A 28 -13.48 -1.18 0.48
N SER A 29 -13.27 -0.20 1.35
CA SER A 29 -13.97 -0.15 2.63
C SER A 29 -15.47 0.13 2.52
N GLU A 30 -15.96 0.68 1.41
CA GLU A 30 -17.39 0.92 1.21
C GLU A 30 -18.21 -0.37 1.19
N ASN A 31 -17.64 -1.49 0.72
CA ASN A 31 -18.32 -2.78 0.69
C ASN A 31 -18.25 -3.52 2.03
N THR A 32 -17.44 -3.05 2.96
CA THR A 32 -17.25 -3.63 4.30
C THR A 32 -17.88 -2.80 5.42
N ASP A 33 -18.76 -1.86 5.08
CA ASP A 33 -19.32 -0.89 6.02
C ASP A 33 -18.24 -0.12 6.81
N GLY A 34 -17.08 0.16 6.18
CA GLY A 34 -15.97 0.86 6.79
C GLY A 34 -15.09 0.02 7.72
N LEU A 35 -15.30 -1.29 7.80
CA LEU A 35 -14.51 -2.16 8.70
C LEU A 35 -13.06 -2.27 8.25
N PHE A 36 -12.83 -2.50 6.97
CA PHE A 36 -11.48 -2.60 6.41
C PHE A 36 -11.45 -2.36 4.90
N GLY A 37 -10.27 -2.07 4.39
CA GLY A 37 -9.91 -2.21 2.98
C GLY A 37 -8.74 -3.18 2.86
N ALA A 38 -8.60 -3.86 1.72
CA ALA A 38 -7.55 -4.84 1.50
C ALA A 38 -6.96 -4.74 0.10
N ASN A 39 -5.64 -4.88 0.01
CA ASN A 39 -4.92 -4.95 -1.26
C ASN A 39 -3.72 -5.90 -1.16
N ARG A 40 -3.24 -6.31 -2.31
CA ARG A 40 -1.97 -7.02 -2.47
C ARG A 40 -1.03 -6.15 -3.28
N LEU A 41 0.24 -6.14 -2.93
CA LEU A 41 1.28 -5.41 -3.65
C LEU A 41 2.36 -6.37 -4.11
N VAL A 42 2.73 -6.25 -5.37
CA VAL A 42 3.91 -6.93 -5.96
C VAL A 42 4.89 -5.86 -6.39
N LEU A 43 6.14 -5.96 -5.94
CA LEU A 43 7.22 -5.06 -6.31
C LEU A 43 8.36 -5.82 -6.98
N GLN A 44 8.98 -5.20 -7.97
CA GLN A 44 10.23 -5.68 -8.55
C GLN A 44 11.39 -5.53 -7.56
N ALA A 45 12.46 -6.29 -7.77
CA ALA A 45 13.67 -6.21 -6.95
C ALA A 45 14.16 -4.77 -6.81
N GLY A 46 14.36 -4.31 -5.58
CA GLY A 46 14.85 -2.97 -5.26
C GLY A 46 13.84 -1.82 -5.48
N ALA A 47 12.63 -2.11 -5.95
CA ALA A 47 11.63 -1.08 -6.17
C ALA A 47 11.01 -0.57 -4.87
N ASP A 48 10.81 0.75 -4.76
CA ASP A 48 10.03 1.35 -3.68
C ASP A 48 8.53 1.21 -3.94
N GLY A 49 7.79 0.89 -2.89
CA GLY A 49 6.32 0.85 -2.92
C GLY A 49 5.72 2.19 -2.51
N THR A 50 6.29 2.82 -1.51
CA THR A 50 5.90 4.14 -1.03
C THR A 50 7.05 4.83 -0.30
N ARG A 51 6.99 6.15 -0.24
CA ARG A 51 7.87 6.96 0.62
C ARG A 51 7.29 7.08 2.04
N PRO A 52 8.06 7.57 3.03
CA PRO A 52 7.60 7.73 4.41
C PRO A 52 6.30 8.53 4.51
N HIS A 53 5.30 7.95 5.16
CA HIS A 53 3.99 8.53 5.38
C HIS A 53 3.32 7.93 6.62
N HIS A 54 2.24 8.54 7.07
CA HIS A 54 1.38 7.99 8.12
C HIS A 54 -0.10 8.11 7.77
N HIS A 55 -0.91 7.33 8.44
CA HIS A 55 -2.37 7.43 8.46
C HIS A 55 -2.82 7.90 9.84
N THR A 56 -3.82 8.78 9.92
CA THR A 56 -4.27 9.32 11.20
C THR A 56 -5.38 8.50 11.86
N LYS A 57 -6.09 7.68 11.07
CA LYS A 57 -7.32 6.99 11.50
C LYS A 57 -7.17 5.49 11.59
N SER A 58 -6.31 4.90 10.78
CA SER A 58 -6.29 3.46 10.56
C SER A 58 -5.00 2.82 11.01
N THR A 59 -5.11 1.59 11.52
CA THR A 59 -3.98 0.65 11.59
C THR A 59 -3.80 0.00 10.23
N GLU A 60 -2.57 -0.10 9.74
CA GLU A 60 -2.24 -0.87 8.55
C GLU A 60 -1.49 -2.15 8.93
N ILE A 61 -1.90 -3.27 8.38
CA ILE A 61 -1.36 -4.60 8.68
C ILE A 61 -0.83 -5.19 7.38
N PHE A 62 0.43 -5.62 7.40
CA PHE A 62 1.09 -6.23 6.26
C PHE A 62 1.49 -7.66 6.58
N TYR A 63 1.23 -8.58 5.68
CA TYR A 63 1.74 -9.94 5.73
C TYR A 63 2.55 -10.23 4.48
N VAL A 64 3.84 -10.55 4.62
CA VAL A 64 4.74 -10.81 3.49
C VAL A 64 4.44 -12.19 2.92
N LEU A 65 3.98 -12.22 1.67
CA LEU A 65 3.57 -13.42 0.95
C LEU A 65 4.74 -14.10 0.24
N ASP A 66 5.68 -13.30 -0.28
CA ASP A 66 6.85 -13.81 -0.99
C ASP A 66 8.00 -12.81 -0.97
N GLY A 67 9.24 -13.30 -1.10
CA GLY A 67 10.46 -12.49 -1.07
C GLY A 67 10.73 -11.85 0.28
N THR A 68 11.42 -10.71 0.26
CA THR A 68 11.75 -9.89 1.44
C THR A 68 11.37 -8.45 1.17
N MET A 69 10.50 -7.91 2.01
CA MET A 69 10.17 -6.48 2.05
C MET A 69 11.06 -5.77 3.07
N GLU A 70 11.57 -4.62 2.69
CA GLU A 70 12.17 -3.67 3.62
C GLU A 70 11.10 -2.69 4.07
N PHE A 71 10.95 -2.53 5.39
CA PHE A 71 10.05 -1.57 6.00
C PHE A 71 10.86 -0.52 6.78
N LEU A 72 10.47 0.73 6.65
CA LEU A 72 10.76 1.76 7.63
C LEU A 72 9.55 1.85 8.56
N VAL A 73 9.76 1.71 9.86
CA VAL A 73 8.70 1.87 10.87
C VAL A 73 9.28 2.67 12.03
N ASP A 74 8.67 3.82 12.29
CA ASP A 74 9.06 4.72 13.39
C ASP A 74 10.57 5.05 13.42
N GLY A 75 11.14 5.29 12.24
CA GLY A 75 12.55 5.65 12.05
C GLY A 75 13.53 4.48 11.99
N GLU A 76 13.09 3.25 12.20
CA GLU A 76 13.93 2.05 12.12
C GLU A 76 13.64 1.22 10.86
N ARG A 77 14.70 0.69 10.25
CA ARG A 77 14.60 -0.17 9.04
C ARG A 77 14.61 -1.64 9.43
N HIS A 78 13.68 -2.38 8.83
CA HIS A 78 13.50 -3.81 9.07
C HIS A 78 13.39 -4.57 7.75
N ALA A 79 14.13 -5.66 7.60
CA ALA A 79 13.94 -6.62 6.54
C ALA A 79 12.97 -7.72 7.02
N VAL A 80 11.84 -7.85 6.34
CA VAL A 80 10.78 -8.79 6.70
C VAL A 80 10.60 -9.79 5.56
N ALA A 81 10.97 -11.03 5.82
CA ALA A 81 10.87 -12.12 4.85
C ALA A 81 9.46 -12.72 4.81
N LYS A 82 9.21 -13.55 3.80
CA LYS A 82 8.01 -14.37 3.65
C LYS A 82 7.54 -14.96 4.99
N GLY A 83 6.25 -14.76 5.30
CA GLY A 83 5.62 -15.20 6.54
C GLY A 83 5.70 -14.17 7.68
N GLY A 84 6.40 -13.06 7.49
CA GLY A 84 6.49 -11.98 8.48
C GLY A 84 5.26 -11.09 8.50
N LEU A 85 4.94 -10.57 9.67
CA LEU A 85 3.83 -9.67 9.94
C LEU A 85 4.36 -8.31 10.42
N VAL A 86 3.83 -7.23 9.85
CA VAL A 86 4.08 -5.86 10.30
C VAL A 86 2.75 -5.20 10.64
N VAL A 87 2.66 -4.58 11.80
CA VAL A 87 1.48 -3.85 12.27
C VAL A 87 1.87 -2.41 12.54
N VAL A 88 1.23 -1.49 11.83
CA VAL A 88 1.50 -0.05 11.91
C VAL A 88 0.27 0.67 12.46
N PRO A 89 0.30 1.10 13.75
CA PRO A 89 -0.79 1.87 14.33
C PRO A 89 -0.97 3.26 13.69
N PRO A 90 -2.14 3.91 13.89
CA PRO A 90 -2.34 5.29 13.44
C PRO A 90 -1.24 6.23 13.96
N GLY A 91 -0.82 7.18 13.13
CA GLY A 91 0.21 8.17 13.45
C GLY A 91 1.65 7.67 13.33
N THR A 92 1.87 6.38 13.08
CA THR A 92 3.23 5.82 12.92
C THR A 92 3.73 6.02 11.50
N VAL A 93 4.86 6.70 11.37
CA VAL A 93 5.53 6.92 10.07
C VAL A 93 6.12 5.61 9.57
N HIS A 94 5.79 5.25 8.34
CA HIS A 94 6.27 4.04 7.71
C HIS A 94 6.46 4.18 6.20
N ALA A 95 7.31 3.33 5.65
CA ALA A 95 7.54 3.16 4.22
C ALA A 95 7.88 1.69 3.93
N PHE A 96 7.79 1.30 2.69
CA PHE A 96 8.16 -0.06 2.28
C PHE A 96 8.68 -0.12 0.85
N GLY A 97 9.48 -1.16 0.58
CA GLY A 97 9.99 -1.47 -0.74
C GLY A 97 10.51 -2.90 -0.79
N ALA A 98 10.71 -3.44 -1.98
CA ALA A 98 11.33 -4.74 -2.13
C ALA A 98 12.83 -4.68 -1.85
N SER A 99 13.39 -5.72 -1.25
CA SER A 99 14.85 -5.90 -1.15
C SER A 99 15.49 -5.90 -2.54
N ALA A 100 16.73 -5.46 -2.62
CA ALA A 100 17.52 -5.53 -3.86
C ALA A 100 17.76 -6.98 -4.34
N ASP A 101 17.63 -7.97 -3.45
CA ASP A 101 17.93 -9.38 -3.74
C ASP A 101 16.86 -10.07 -4.61
N GLY A 102 15.66 -9.51 -4.71
CA GLY A 102 14.61 -10.09 -5.52
C GLY A 102 13.26 -9.35 -5.41
N PRO A 103 12.27 -9.74 -6.21
CA PRO A 103 10.93 -9.22 -6.09
C PRO A 103 10.30 -9.63 -4.75
N ALA A 104 9.36 -8.86 -4.27
CA ALA A 104 8.67 -9.14 -3.03
C ALA A 104 7.18 -8.80 -3.13
N GLU A 105 6.41 -9.41 -2.25
CA GLU A 105 4.96 -9.36 -2.28
C GLU A 105 4.39 -9.36 -0.87
N PHE A 106 3.39 -8.52 -0.63
CA PHE A 106 2.61 -8.54 0.61
C PHE A 106 1.10 -8.46 0.36
N PHE A 107 0.35 -8.93 1.34
CA PHE A 107 -1.05 -8.64 1.55
C PHE A 107 -1.18 -7.58 2.63
N ALA A 108 -2.04 -6.58 2.43
CA ALA A 108 -2.25 -5.50 3.40
C ALA A 108 -3.73 -5.30 3.70
N VAL A 109 -4.02 -4.97 4.95
CA VAL A 109 -5.33 -4.57 5.46
C VAL A 109 -5.21 -3.24 6.16
N LEU A 110 -6.11 -2.30 5.82
CA LEU A 110 -6.27 -1.03 6.51
C LEU A 110 -7.58 -1.07 7.32
N THR A 111 -7.49 -0.88 8.63
CA THR A 111 -8.66 -0.97 9.53
C THR A 111 -8.62 0.09 10.65
N PRO A 112 -9.71 0.85 10.94
CA PRO A 112 -10.91 1.00 10.11
C PRO A 112 -10.57 1.33 8.67
N GLY A 113 -11.43 0.91 7.72
CA GLY A 113 -11.20 1.12 6.30
C GLY A 113 -11.44 2.56 5.87
N ILE A 114 -10.71 2.96 4.84
CA ILE A 114 -10.92 4.20 4.10
C ILE A 114 -11.15 3.82 2.64
N VAL A 115 -12.14 4.43 1.99
CA VAL A 115 -12.37 4.25 0.55
C VAL A 115 -11.17 4.84 -0.19
N ARG A 116 -10.29 3.98 -0.74
CA ARG A 116 -9.01 4.45 -1.29
C ARG A 116 -8.59 3.83 -2.63
N PHE A 117 -9.43 3.03 -3.26
CA PHE A 117 -9.07 2.46 -4.55
C PHE A 117 -8.79 3.53 -5.61
N GLU A 118 -9.49 4.65 -5.57
CA GLU A 118 -9.23 5.75 -6.48
C GLU A 118 -7.83 6.37 -6.28
N TYR A 119 -7.29 6.35 -5.07
CA TYR A 119 -5.90 6.73 -4.80
C TYR A 119 -4.92 5.86 -5.58
N PHE A 120 -5.08 4.54 -5.55
CA PHE A 120 -4.24 3.61 -6.30
C PHE A 120 -4.42 3.76 -7.81
N ARG A 121 -5.64 3.98 -8.28
CA ARG A 121 -5.91 4.24 -9.71
C ARG A 121 -5.22 5.51 -10.20
N GLN A 122 -5.16 6.55 -9.36
CA GLN A 122 -4.43 7.77 -9.70
C GLN A 122 -2.92 7.52 -9.80
N LEU A 123 -2.34 6.73 -8.90
CA LEU A 123 -0.95 6.28 -9.02
C LEU A 123 -0.72 5.54 -10.36
N GLY A 124 -1.66 4.70 -10.77
CA GLY A 124 -1.60 4.01 -12.05
C GLY A 124 -1.65 4.96 -13.25
N ARG A 125 -2.46 6.02 -13.19
CA ARG A 125 -2.49 7.06 -14.24
C ARG A 125 -1.14 7.78 -14.35
N ILE A 126 -0.49 8.06 -13.22
CA ILE A 126 0.85 8.64 -13.18
C ILE A 126 1.87 7.68 -13.83
N ALA A 127 1.81 6.40 -13.49
CA ALA A 127 2.69 5.38 -14.06
C ALA A 127 2.59 5.29 -15.61
N ARG A 128 1.41 5.56 -16.16
CA ARG A 128 1.18 5.55 -17.61
C ARG A 128 1.43 6.91 -18.28
N GLY A 129 1.86 7.92 -17.52
CA GLY A 129 2.05 9.28 -18.03
C GLY A 129 0.75 10.04 -18.35
N GLU A 130 -0.38 9.60 -17.82
CA GLU A 130 -1.71 10.21 -18.01
C GLU A 130 -2.02 11.30 -16.98
N ALA A 131 -1.23 11.40 -15.92
CA ALA A 131 -1.33 12.41 -14.87
C ALA A 131 0.05 12.70 -14.25
N ASP A 132 0.19 13.88 -13.65
CA ASP A 132 1.39 14.30 -12.94
C ASP A 132 1.28 14.04 -11.43
N TRP A 133 2.43 14.00 -10.75
CA TRP A 133 2.50 13.83 -9.30
C TRP A 133 1.75 14.91 -8.51
N ASP A 134 1.70 16.14 -9.01
CA ASP A 134 0.96 17.25 -8.38
C ASP A 134 -0.55 16.94 -8.25
N SER A 135 -1.09 16.05 -9.08
CA SER A 135 -2.46 15.58 -8.98
C SER A 135 -2.77 14.77 -7.71
N MET A 136 -1.73 14.31 -7.01
CA MET A 136 -1.88 13.59 -5.74
C MET A 136 -2.10 14.52 -4.54
N ASP A 137 -1.71 15.79 -4.63
CA ASP A 137 -1.73 16.72 -3.49
C ASP A 137 -3.13 16.91 -2.91
N GLU A 138 -4.15 17.01 -3.78
CA GLU A 138 -5.55 17.10 -3.35
C GLU A 138 -6.13 15.79 -2.79
N LEU A 139 -5.48 14.65 -3.10
CA LEU A 139 -5.95 13.33 -2.72
C LEU A 139 -5.41 12.87 -1.36
N HIS A 140 -4.30 13.44 -0.90
CA HIS A 140 -3.64 13.01 0.33
C HIS A 140 -4.56 13.15 1.54
N ASP A 141 -5.15 14.30 1.75
CA ASP A 141 -6.07 14.53 2.89
C ASP A 141 -7.33 13.67 2.78
N ARG A 142 -7.88 13.56 1.57
CA ARG A 142 -9.09 12.77 1.31
C ARG A 142 -8.90 11.30 1.65
N PHE A 143 -7.73 10.74 1.36
CA PHE A 143 -7.43 9.33 1.55
C PHE A 143 -6.60 9.04 2.81
N ASP A 144 -6.42 10.05 3.69
CA ASP A 144 -5.66 9.94 4.94
C ASP A 144 -4.24 9.39 4.72
N VAL A 145 -3.56 9.92 3.71
CA VAL A 145 -2.14 9.65 3.44
C VAL A 145 -1.35 10.94 3.63
N HIS A 146 -0.50 10.98 4.66
CA HIS A 146 0.28 12.18 5.01
C HIS A 146 1.76 11.86 4.88
N PHE A 147 2.44 12.51 3.92
CA PHE A 147 3.86 12.28 3.68
C PHE A 147 4.74 12.99 4.72
N ASP A 148 5.73 12.25 5.25
CA ASP A 148 6.65 12.68 6.30
C ASP A 148 8.10 12.72 5.83
N GLY A 149 8.37 12.35 4.59
CA GLY A 149 9.72 12.33 4.04
C GLY A 149 9.76 12.15 2.52
N GLY A 150 10.96 12.32 1.97
CA GLY A 150 11.23 12.10 0.58
C GLY A 150 11.40 10.62 0.19
N PRO A 151 11.68 10.35 -1.10
CA PRO A 151 11.87 8.98 -1.59
C PRO A 151 13.15 8.31 -1.07
N ASP A 152 14.14 9.08 -0.63
CA ASP A 152 15.47 8.58 -0.22
C ASP A 152 15.48 8.14 1.26
N TRP A 153 14.60 7.19 1.62
CA TRP A 153 14.46 6.71 2.99
C TRP A 153 15.33 5.48 3.30
N ARG A 154 15.94 4.87 2.27
CA ARG A 154 16.81 3.69 2.37
C ARG A 154 18.02 3.76 1.45
#